data_b56f280fa2ed71a13aa6c322a3b2fe84
#
_entry.id   b56f280fa2ed71a13aa6c322a3b2fe84
#
_cell.length_a   1.000
_cell.length_b   1.000
_cell.length_c   1.000
_cell.angle_alpha   90.00
_cell.angle_beta   90.00
_cell.angle_gamma   90.00
#
_symmetry.space_group_name_H-M   'P 1'
#
loop_
_entity.id
_entity.type
_entity.pdbx_description
1 polymer ?
#
loop_
_entity_poly.entity_id
_entity_poly.type
_entity_poly.pdbx_seq_one_letter_code
_entity_poly.pdbx_strand_id
1 'polypeptide(L)'
;MNSSYDFKKKKLKRVLIISYYWPPSGGPGVQRWLKFVKYLPEYNIEPILFVPKNANYPLIDNSLIDKVDTDLKVITHPITEISKFLPKFEFLKSVRAGNISIPVNQSFFQKVFFFIRGNLFIPDMKIFWKNSSVNFLSDYIPKNNIDAIITTGPPHSVHLIGLELKRKLDVKWISDFRDPWVNLNYLNRFHLLSSTKKSHKSLRNKVLIX
;
A
#
# COMPACT_ATOMS: atom_id res chain seq x y z
N MET A 1 45.80 -3.52 -22.37
CA MET A 1 45.23 -4.12 -21.13
C MET A 1 43.71 -4.09 -21.27
N ASN A 2 43.15 -5.19 -21.75
CA ASN A 2 41.70 -5.33 -21.87
C ASN A 2 41.14 -5.83 -20.53
N SER A 3 40.58 -4.92 -19.76
CA SER A 3 39.80 -5.31 -18.59
C SER A 3 38.49 -5.91 -19.09
N SER A 4 38.46 -7.22 -19.25
CA SER A 4 37.19 -7.94 -19.43
C SER A 4 36.47 -7.90 -18.08
N TYR A 5 35.57 -6.96 -17.94
CA TYR A 5 34.61 -7.03 -16.86
C TYR A 5 33.77 -8.29 -17.07
N ASP A 6 34.08 -9.30 -16.29
CA ASP A 6 33.33 -10.56 -16.26
C ASP A 6 31.94 -10.25 -15.69
N PHE A 7 30.99 -9.98 -16.58
CA PHE A 7 29.55 -9.89 -16.19
C PHE A 7 29.09 -11.31 -15.85
N LYS A 8 29.44 -11.78 -14.64
CA LYS A 8 28.77 -12.97 -14.09
C LYS A 8 27.27 -12.73 -14.28
N LYS A 9 26.60 -13.57 -15.05
CA LYS A 9 25.14 -13.52 -15.26
C LYS A 9 24.48 -13.44 -13.88
N LYS A 10 24.13 -12.23 -13.48
CA LYS A 10 23.52 -12.00 -12.18
C LYS A 10 22.16 -12.71 -12.19
N LYS A 11 21.96 -13.64 -11.27
CA LYS A 11 20.72 -14.41 -11.17
C LYS A 11 19.52 -13.46 -11.13
N LEU A 12 18.53 -13.70 -12.00
CA LEU A 12 17.28 -12.93 -12.03
C LEU A 12 16.60 -13.01 -10.65
N LYS A 13 16.26 -11.88 -10.10
CA LYS A 13 15.60 -11.77 -8.79
C LYS A 13 14.13 -11.46 -8.98
N ARG A 14 13.25 -12.25 -8.38
CA ARG A 14 11.81 -12.01 -8.40
C ARG A 14 11.41 -11.17 -7.19
N VAL A 15 10.80 -10.02 -7.42
CA VAL A 15 10.41 -9.09 -6.37
C VAL A 15 8.90 -8.85 -6.45
N LEU A 16 8.20 -9.20 -5.37
CA LEU A 16 6.77 -8.98 -5.25
C LEU A 16 6.50 -7.59 -4.66
N ILE A 17 5.81 -6.76 -5.40
CA ILE A 17 5.50 -5.37 -5.01
C ILE A 17 4.03 -5.33 -4.59
N ILE A 18 3.78 -5.07 -3.32
CA ILE A 18 2.43 -4.99 -2.74
C ILE A 18 2.04 -3.51 -2.69
N SER A 19 1.06 -3.15 -3.52
CA SER A 19 0.59 -1.77 -3.62
C SER A 19 -0.93 -1.72 -3.60
N TYR A 20 -1.49 -0.74 -2.89
CA TYR A 20 -2.92 -0.49 -2.97
C TYR A 20 -3.27 0.28 -4.25
N TYR A 21 -2.44 1.26 -4.62
CA TYR A 21 -2.69 2.14 -5.77
C TYR A 21 -1.96 1.61 -6.99
N TRP A 22 -2.70 1.29 -8.05
CA TRP A 22 -2.18 0.84 -9.35
C TRP A 22 -3.19 1.26 -10.44
N PRO A 23 -2.78 1.46 -11.70
CA PRO A 23 -3.74 1.82 -12.74
C PRO A 23 -4.98 0.93 -12.75
N PRO A 24 -6.19 1.50 -12.91
CA PRO A 24 -6.48 2.87 -13.37
C PRO A 24 -6.44 3.96 -12.28
N SER A 25 -5.92 3.68 -11.09
CA SER A 25 -5.72 4.76 -10.11
C SER A 25 -4.72 5.78 -10.64
N GLY A 26 -5.01 7.07 -10.45
CA GLY A 26 -4.10 8.15 -10.77
C GLY A 26 -3.25 8.58 -9.57
N GLY A 27 -2.40 9.55 -9.81
CA GLY A 27 -1.62 10.23 -8.80
C GLY A 27 -0.11 9.92 -8.82
N PRO A 28 0.69 10.74 -8.13
CA PRO A 28 2.15 10.64 -8.21
C PRO A 28 2.73 9.32 -7.70
N GLY A 29 2.08 8.70 -6.71
CA GLY A 29 2.53 7.40 -6.21
C GLY A 29 2.42 6.29 -7.27
N VAL A 30 1.33 6.30 -8.05
CA VAL A 30 1.13 5.34 -9.15
C VAL A 30 2.18 5.56 -10.24
N GLN A 31 2.37 6.83 -10.66
CA GLN A 31 3.34 7.17 -11.69
C GLN A 31 4.76 6.76 -11.29
N ARG A 32 5.12 6.95 -10.01
CA ARG A 32 6.42 6.54 -9.49
C ARG A 32 6.62 5.03 -9.63
N TRP A 33 5.64 4.23 -9.22
CA TRP A 33 5.77 2.77 -9.29
C TRP A 33 5.68 2.23 -10.71
N LEU A 34 4.91 2.87 -11.61
CA LEU A 34 4.96 2.56 -13.05
C LEU A 34 6.39 2.70 -13.59
N LYS A 35 7.09 3.79 -13.19
CA LYS A 35 8.48 3.98 -13.61
C LYS A 35 9.40 2.93 -13.01
N PHE A 36 9.27 2.62 -11.70
CA PHE A 36 10.12 1.60 -11.09
C PHE A 36 9.94 0.24 -11.78
N VAL A 37 8.71 -0.24 -11.96
CA VAL A 37 8.50 -1.56 -12.57
C VAL A 37 9.00 -1.62 -14.00
N LYS A 38 8.93 -0.50 -14.74
CA LYS A 38 9.44 -0.41 -16.11
C LYS A 38 10.96 -0.63 -16.16
N TYR A 39 11.70 -0.07 -15.18
CA TYR A 39 13.16 -0.09 -15.22
C TYR A 39 13.80 -1.19 -14.36
N LEU A 40 13.08 -1.84 -13.47
CA LEU A 40 13.62 -2.93 -12.64
C LEU A 40 14.23 -4.07 -13.46
N PRO A 41 13.66 -4.48 -14.63
CA PRO A 41 14.27 -5.53 -15.45
C PRO A 41 15.68 -5.22 -15.93
N GLU A 42 16.03 -3.95 -16.15
CA GLU A 42 17.38 -3.53 -16.53
C GLU A 42 18.42 -3.88 -15.45
N TYR A 43 17.97 -4.12 -14.22
CA TYR A 43 18.81 -4.47 -13.06
C TYR A 43 18.69 -5.95 -12.70
N ASN A 44 18.19 -6.80 -13.61
CA ASN A 44 17.95 -8.23 -13.40
C ASN A 44 16.93 -8.49 -12.28
N ILE A 45 15.91 -7.62 -12.18
CA ILE A 45 14.81 -7.78 -11.23
C ILE A 45 13.51 -7.95 -12.02
N GLU A 46 12.84 -9.08 -11.80
CA GLU A 46 11.49 -9.35 -12.35
C GLU A 46 10.45 -8.85 -11.35
N PRO A 47 9.79 -7.72 -11.65
CA PRO A 47 8.73 -7.21 -10.76
C PRO A 47 7.44 -8.00 -10.95
N ILE A 48 6.78 -8.30 -9.84
CA ILE A 48 5.44 -8.91 -9.82
C ILE A 48 4.58 -8.01 -8.93
N LEU A 49 3.46 -7.53 -9.45
CA LEU A 49 2.57 -6.65 -8.70
C LEU A 49 1.48 -7.45 -7.99
N PHE A 50 1.19 -7.07 -6.74
CA PHE A 50 0.04 -7.56 -5.99
C PHE A 50 -0.80 -6.36 -5.59
N VAL A 51 -2.04 -6.29 -6.12
CA VAL A 51 -2.91 -5.12 -6.00
C VAL A 51 -4.34 -5.56 -5.64
N PRO A 52 -5.15 -4.68 -5.04
CA PRO A 52 -6.52 -5.06 -4.73
C PRO A 52 -7.39 -5.15 -5.98
N LYS A 53 -8.24 -6.16 -6.02
CA LYS A 53 -9.29 -6.30 -7.04
C LYS A 53 -10.48 -5.41 -6.68
N ASN A 54 -10.97 -4.64 -7.64
CA ASN A 54 -12.17 -3.79 -7.49
C ASN A 54 -12.02 -2.75 -6.36
N ALA A 55 -10.82 -2.19 -6.20
CA ALA A 55 -10.60 -1.12 -5.23
C ALA A 55 -11.34 0.16 -5.63
N ASN A 56 -11.78 0.89 -4.62
CA ASN A 56 -12.39 2.20 -4.82
C ASN A 56 -11.31 3.28 -4.76
N TYR A 57 -10.80 3.64 -5.92
CA TYR A 57 -9.72 4.63 -6.01
C TYR A 57 -10.27 6.07 -5.95
N PRO A 58 -9.59 6.96 -5.24
CA PRO A 58 -10.01 8.36 -5.13
C PRO A 58 -9.88 9.15 -6.42
N LEU A 59 -8.90 8.80 -7.22
CA LEU A 59 -8.60 9.44 -8.50
C LEU A 59 -8.44 8.36 -9.55
N ILE A 60 -9.17 8.47 -10.64
CA ILE A 60 -9.07 7.56 -11.78
C ILE A 60 -8.36 8.30 -12.94
N ASP A 61 -7.37 7.65 -13.52
CA ASP A 61 -6.64 8.13 -14.69
C ASP A 61 -6.42 6.96 -15.63
N ASN A 62 -7.34 6.80 -16.56
CA ASN A 62 -7.31 5.69 -17.51
C ASN A 62 -6.12 5.76 -18.46
N SER A 63 -5.52 6.94 -18.68
CA SER A 63 -4.34 7.08 -19.54
C SER A 63 -3.11 6.34 -18.98
N LEU A 64 -3.15 5.94 -17.72
CA LEU A 64 -2.06 5.17 -17.11
C LEU A 64 -2.16 3.67 -17.40
N ILE A 65 -3.32 3.19 -17.87
CA ILE A 65 -3.50 1.77 -18.21
C ILE A 65 -2.56 1.40 -19.37
N ASP A 66 -2.51 2.25 -20.40
CA ASP A 66 -1.68 2.00 -21.57
C ASP A 66 -0.17 2.09 -21.30
N LYS A 67 0.20 2.59 -20.11
CA LYS A 67 1.61 2.68 -19.68
C LYS A 67 2.07 1.44 -18.91
N VAL A 68 1.15 0.53 -18.59
CA VAL A 68 1.49 -0.73 -17.94
C VAL A 68 2.03 -1.69 -19.00
N ASP A 69 3.22 -2.22 -18.75
CA ASP A 69 3.82 -3.21 -19.65
C ASP A 69 2.93 -4.45 -19.72
N THR A 70 2.64 -4.92 -20.93
CA THR A 70 1.79 -6.09 -21.18
C THR A 70 2.37 -7.37 -20.57
N ASP A 71 3.68 -7.45 -20.45
CA ASP A 71 4.36 -8.61 -19.88
C ASP A 71 4.46 -8.57 -18.37
N LEU A 72 4.07 -7.45 -17.75
CA LEU A 72 4.11 -7.29 -16.30
C LEU A 72 3.09 -8.20 -15.61
N LYS A 73 3.56 -9.08 -14.76
CA LYS A 73 2.67 -9.96 -13.99
C LYS A 73 1.98 -9.17 -12.88
N VAL A 74 0.66 -9.03 -13.01
CA VAL A 74 -0.17 -8.32 -12.01
C VAL A 74 -1.17 -9.30 -11.40
N ILE A 75 -1.08 -9.50 -10.10
CA ILE A 75 -1.98 -10.36 -9.32
C ILE A 75 -3.00 -9.45 -8.63
N THR A 76 -4.28 -9.70 -8.90
CA THR A 76 -5.35 -8.96 -8.22
C THR A 76 -5.96 -9.83 -7.13
N HIS A 77 -6.19 -9.24 -5.95
CA HIS A 77 -6.76 -9.97 -4.82
C HIS A 77 -7.96 -9.21 -4.23
N PRO A 78 -9.06 -9.91 -3.91
CA PRO A 78 -10.26 -9.23 -3.40
C PRO A 78 -9.98 -8.41 -2.14
N ILE A 79 -10.63 -7.25 -2.07
CA ILE A 79 -10.58 -6.39 -0.88
C ILE A 79 -11.99 -6.09 -0.39
N THR A 80 -12.20 -6.20 0.91
CA THR A 80 -13.43 -5.73 1.56
C THR A 80 -13.23 -4.27 1.95
N GLU A 81 -13.94 -3.38 1.25
CA GLU A 81 -13.89 -1.96 1.51
C GLU A 81 -15.14 -1.48 2.25
N ILE A 82 -14.98 -1.18 3.52
CA ILE A 82 -16.08 -0.65 4.35
C ILE A 82 -16.61 0.69 3.78
N SER A 83 -15.75 1.45 3.11
CA SER A 83 -16.17 2.71 2.48
C SER A 83 -17.34 2.55 1.51
N LYS A 84 -17.53 1.35 0.94
CA LYS A 84 -18.66 1.05 0.03
C LYS A 84 -20.00 0.99 0.77
N PHE A 85 -19.96 0.67 2.05
CA PHE A 85 -21.16 0.51 2.88
C PHE A 85 -21.50 1.78 3.69
N LEU A 86 -20.63 2.80 3.62
CA LEU A 86 -20.90 4.06 4.31
C LEU A 86 -22.03 4.83 3.60
N PRO A 87 -22.90 5.50 4.35
CA PRO A 87 -23.96 6.36 3.77
C PRO A 87 -23.37 7.36 2.77
N LYS A 88 -24.16 7.70 1.75
CA LYS A 88 -23.73 8.61 0.67
C LYS A 88 -23.83 10.09 1.07
N PHE A 89 -23.33 10.45 2.24
CA PHE A 89 -23.27 11.87 2.63
C PHE A 89 -22.27 12.62 1.75
N GLU A 90 -22.60 13.84 1.40
CA GLU A 90 -21.78 14.68 0.52
C GLU A 90 -20.36 14.84 1.04
N PHE A 91 -20.17 15.08 2.35
CA PHE A 91 -18.84 15.25 2.91
C PHE A 91 -17.98 13.97 2.82
N LEU A 92 -18.60 12.78 2.63
CA LEU A 92 -17.88 11.53 2.45
C LEU A 92 -17.35 11.35 1.04
N LYS A 93 -17.81 12.16 0.06
CA LYS A 93 -17.27 12.11 -1.30
C LYS A 93 -15.77 12.45 -1.30
N SER A 94 -15.39 13.53 -0.60
CA SER A 94 -13.98 13.95 -0.49
C SER A 94 -13.14 12.90 0.26
N VAL A 95 -13.72 12.28 1.27
CA VAL A 95 -13.06 11.23 2.07
C VAL A 95 -12.87 9.96 1.22
N ARG A 96 -13.90 9.61 0.41
CA ARG A 96 -13.81 8.47 -0.53
C ARG A 96 -12.78 8.76 -1.63
N ALA A 97 -12.69 10.01 -2.06
CA ALA A 97 -11.73 10.43 -3.06
C ALA A 97 -10.29 10.48 -2.55
N GLY A 98 -10.02 10.05 -1.31
CA GLY A 98 -8.66 10.05 -0.76
C GLY A 98 -8.06 11.43 -0.57
N ASN A 99 -8.78 12.47 -0.97
CA ASN A 99 -8.44 13.84 -0.63
C ASN A 99 -8.82 14.03 0.84
N ILE A 100 -7.83 13.90 1.71
CA ILE A 100 -8.04 14.10 3.13
C ILE A 100 -8.07 15.61 3.43
N SER A 101 -8.92 16.35 2.72
CA SER A 101 -9.26 17.68 3.17
C SER A 101 -10.32 17.54 4.27
N ILE A 102 -9.85 17.13 5.43
CA ILE A 102 -10.68 17.09 6.62
C ILE A 102 -11.00 18.53 6.99
N PRO A 103 -12.28 18.94 7.01
CA PRO A 103 -12.62 20.32 7.31
C PRO A 103 -12.07 20.77 8.65
N VAL A 104 -11.65 22.03 8.71
CA VAL A 104 -11.22 22.63 9.98
C VAL A 104 -12.45 22.77 10.90
N ASN A 105 -13.55 23.29 10.34
CA ASN A 105 -14.82 23.44 11.05
C ASN A 105 -15.68 22.20 10.76
N GLN A 106 -15.72 21.27 11.69
CA GLN A 106 -16.47 20.03 11.57
C GLN A 106 -17.81 20.14 12.28
N SER A 107 -18.88 19.71 11.61
CA SER A 107 -20.17 19.51 12.25
C SER A 107 -20.08 18.36 13.26
N PHE A 108 -21.06 18.26 14.16
CA PHE A 108 -21.12 17.20 15.17
C PHE A 108 -21.01 15.80 14.51
N PHE A 109 -21.80 15.55 13.46
CA PHE A 109 -21.79 14.25 12.76
C PHE A 109 -20.42 13.95 12.11
N GLN A 110 -19.77 14.98 11.57
CA GLN A 110 -18.41 14.83 11.01
C GLN A 110 -17.40 14.46 12.11
N LYS A 111 -17.47 15.11 13.27
CA LYS A 111 -16.59 14.80 14.41
C LYS A 111 -16.77 13.33 14.84
N VAL A 112 -18.01 12.88 14.98
CA VAL A 112 -18.31 11.48 15.34
C VAL A 112 -17.76 10.53 14.28
N PHE A 113 -17.99 10.82 13.01
CA PHE A 113 -17.51 9.99 11.90
C PHE A 113 -15.98 9.89 11.90
N PHE A 114 -15.28 11.03 12.01
CA PHE A 114 -13.81 11.04 12.00
C PHE A 114 -13.26 10.39 13.27
N PHE A 115 -13.92 10.55 14.41
CA PHE A 115 -13.55 9.86 15.64
C PHE A 115 -13.63 8.33 15.46
N ILE A 116 -14.76 7.83 14.95
CA ILE A 116 -14.94 6.38 14.69
C ILE A 116 -13.89 5.89 13.70
N ARG A 117 -13.75 6.61 12.56
CA ARG A 117 -12.79 6.23 11.51
C ARG A 117 -11.35 6.18 12.03
N GLY A 118 -10.95 7.16 12.83
CA GLY A 118 -9.60 7.26 13.33
C GLY A 118 -9.26 6.25 14.42
N ASN A 119 -10.24 5.90 15.25
CA ASN A 119 -9.98 5.07 16.43
C ASN A 119 -10.30 3.60 16.24
N LEU A 120 -11.17 3.22 15.31
CA LEU A 120 -11.49 1.82 15.06
C LEU A 120 -10.69 1.20 13.92
N PHE A 121 -10.27 2.01 12.92
CA PHE A 121 -9.60 1.48 11.73
C PHE A 121 -8.11 1.84 11.74
N ILE A 122 -7.33 1.07 12.51
CA ILE A 122 -5.91 1.31 12.70
C ILE A 122 -5.11 0.33 11.84
N PRO A 123 -4.20 0.79 10.98
CA PRO A 123 -3.81 2.22 10.77
C PRO A 123 -4.71 3.00 9.83
N ASP A 124 -5.55 2.33 9.05
CA ASP A 124 -6.45 2.94 8.06
C ASP A 124 -7.55 1.96 7.66
N MET A 125 -8.50 2.44 6.85
CA MET A 125 -9.70 1.66 6.46
C MET A 125 -9.39 0.47 5.54
N LYS A 126 -8.15 0.31 5.08
CA LYS A 126 -7.75 -0.81 4.22
C LYS A 126 -7.20 -2.00 5.03
N ILE A 127 -7.24 -1.90 6.36
CA ILE A 127 -6.74 -2.94 7.28
C ILE A 127 -7.39 -4.31 7.01
N PHE A 128 -8.62 -4.34 6.51
CA PHE A 128 -9.35 -5.58 6.22
C PHE A 128 -8.74 -6.38 5.06
N TRP A 129 -7.92 -5.73 4.23
CA TRP A 129 -7.19 -6.43 3.15
C TRP A 129 -6.02 -7.25 3.69
N LYS A 130 -5.54 -6.92 4.90
CA LYS A 130 -4.32 -7.52 5.46
C LYS A 130 -4.40 -9.05 5.58
N ASN A 131 -5.39 -9.56 6.28
CA ASN A 131 -5.40 -10.99 6.63
C ASN A 131 -5.58 -11.88 5.39
N SER A 132 -6.51 -11.53 4.49
CA SER A 132 -6.72 -12.29 3.24
C SER A 132 -5.48 -12.24 2.35
N SER A 133 -4.81 -11.09 2.27
CA SER A 133 -3.57 -10.93 1.50
C SER A 133 -2.43 -11.76 2.09
N VAL A 134 -2.26 -11.73 3.41
CA VAL A 134 -1.23 -12.52 4.08
C VAL A 134 -1.45 -14.00 3.83
N ASN A 135 -2.69 -14.49 3.98
CA ASN A 135 -3.00 -15.90 3.76
C ASN A 135 -2.66 -16.32 2.32
N PHE A 136 -3.12 -15.56 1.33
CA PHE A 136 -2.83 -15.85 -0.08
C PHE A 136 -1.33 -15.81 -0.37
N LEU A 137 -0.64 -14.75 0.09
CA LEU A 137 0.76 -14.53 -0.23
C LEU A 137 1.70 -15.48 0.53
N SER A 138 1.27 -16.00 1.70
CA SER A 138 2.06 -17.01 2.43
C SER A 138 2.25 -18.27 1.61
N ASP A 139 1.26 -18.63 0.80
CA ASP A 139 1.36 -19.76 -0.13
C ASP A 139 2.04 -19.37 -1.44
N TYR A 140 1.74 -18.19 -1.95
CA TYR A 140 2.21 -17.73 -3.26
C TYR A 140 3.74 -17.53 -3.29
N ILE A 141 4.29 -16.89 -2.25
CA ILE A 141 5.71 -16.47 -2.21
C ILE A 141 6.65 -17.67 -2.37
N PRO A 142 6.53 -18.75 -1.56
CA PRO A 142 7.45 -19.88 -1.74
C PRO A 142 7.23 -20.64 -3.05
N LYS A 143 5.97 -20.81 -3.48
CA LYS A 143 5.65 -21.54 -4.74
C LYS A 143 6.19 -20.84 -5.98
N ASN A 144 6.41 -19.53 -5.92
CA ASN A 144 6.86 -18.76 -7.09
C ASN A 144 8.30 -18.26 -6.95
N ASN A 145 9.04 -18.75 -5.95
CA ASN A 145 10.45 -18.40 -5.72
C ASN A 145 10.66 -16.88 -5.65
N ILE A 146 9.85 -16.20 -4.84
CA ILE A 146 9.96 -14.74 -4.63
C ILE A 146 11.17 -14.49 -3.72
N ASP A 147 12.15 -13.72 -4.20
CA ASP A 147 13.38 -13.41 -3.46
C ASP A 147 13.19 -12.30 -2.42
N ALA A 148 12.28 -11.37 -2.69
CA ALA A 148 12.03 -10.23 -1.80
C ALA A 148 10.63 -9.67 -2.03
N ILE A 149 10.12 -8.98 -1.01
CA ILE A 149 8.85 -8.25 -1.12
C ILE A 149 9.10 -6.76 -0.87
N ILE A 150 8.32 -5.92 -1.54
CA ILE A 150 8.28 -4.48 -1.31
C ILE A 150 6.83 -4.12 -0.98
N THR A 151 6.63 -3.35 0.08
CA THR A 151 5.33 -2.78 0.38
C THR A 151 5.40 -1.27 0.23
N THR A 152 4.46 -0.66 -0.49
CA THR A 152 4.45 0.79 -0.70
C THR A 152 3.17 1.42 -0.15
N GLY A 153 3.35 2.41 0.71
CA GLY A 153 2.26 3.13 1.38
C GLY A 153 2.36 4.63 1.26
N PRO A 154 1.27 5.36 1.49
CA PRO A 154 -0.02 4.91 2.02
C PRO A 154 -0.86 4.10 1.04
N PRO A 155 -1.87 3.34 1.52
CA PRO A 155 -2.27 3.16 2.93
C PRO A 155 -1.26 2.34 3.72
N HIS A 156 -1.10 2.67 5.00
CA HIS A 156 -0.06 2.05 5.84
C HIS A 156 -0.41 0.61 6.26
N SER A 157 -1.67 0.20 6.14
CA SER A 157 -2.08 -1.20 6.33
C SER A 157 -1.34 -2.15 5.38
N VAL A 158 -0.87 -1.67 4.22
CA VAL A 158 -0.07 -2.47 3.28
C VAL A 158 1.25 -2.92 3.94
N HIS A 159 1.87 -2.05 4.76
CA HIS A 159 3.10 -2.41 5.47
C HIS A 159 2.86 -3.51 6.52
N LEU A 160 1.64 -3.63 7.06
CA LEU A 160 1.32 -4.71 7.99
C LEU A 160 1.22 -6.07 7.27
N ILE A 161 0.91 -6.07 5.96
CA ILE A 161 1.01 -7.29 5.14
C ILE A 161 2.49 -7.71 5.07
N GLY A 162 3.37 -6.78 4.73
CA GLY A 162 4.82 -7.05 4.65
C GLY A 162 5.39 -7.54 5.97
N LEU A 163 5.04 -6.87 7.07
CA LEU A 163 5.50 -7.24 8.41
C LEU A 163 5.11 -8.67 8.76
N GLU A 164 3.87 -9.07 8.47
CA GLU A 164 3.38 -10.40 8.79
C GLU A 164 4.04 -11.47 7.90
N LEU A 165 4.23 -11.17 6.61
CA LEU A 165 4.91 -12.07 5.67
C LEU A 165 6.38 -12.24 6.06
N LYS A 166 7.07 -11.16 6.45
CA LYS A 166 8.45 -11.23 6.95
C LYS A 166 8.55 -12.16 8.15
N ARG A 167 7.60 -12.06 9.10
CA ARG A 167 7.58 -12.91 10.30
C ARG A 167 7.31 -14.38 9.99
N LYS A 168 6.40 -14.65 9.03
CA LYS A 168 5.99 -16.03 8.71
C LYS A 168 6.99 -16.76 7.82
N LEU A 169 7.62 -16.06 6.88
CA LEU A 169 8.40 -16.67 5.79
C LEU A 169 9.88 -16.30 5.83
N ASP A 170 10.27 -15.40 6.72
CA ASP A 170 11.61 -14.78 6.76
C ASP A 170 12.05 -14.22 5.39
N VAL A 171 11.10 -13.80 4.56
CA VAL A 171 11.38 -13.20 3.25
C VAL A 171 12.02 -11.81 3.44
N LYS A 172 12.94 -11.45 2.55
CA LYS A 172 13.52 -10.09 2.53
C LYS A 172 12.43 -9.09 2.25
N TRP A 173 12.38 -8.01 3.04
CA TRP A 173 11.30 -7.03 2.94
C TRP A 173 11.82 -5.61 2.96
N ILE A 174 11.27 -4.80 2.05
CA ILE A 174 11.51 -3.35 1.97
C ILE A 174 10.17 -2.65 2.19
N SER A 175 10.12 -1.75 3.16
CA SER A 175 8.95 -0.90 3.40
C SER A 175 9.19 0.48 2.81
N ASP A 176 8.44 0.82 1.75
CA ASP A 176 8.55 2.11 1.03
C ASP A 176 7.52 3.09 1.58
N PHE A 177 7.98 4.04 2.39
CA PHE A 177 7.16 5.09 2.97
C PHE A 177 7.21 6.33 2.08
N ARG A 178 6.18 6.52 1.25
CA ARG A 178 6.04 7.77 0.49
C ARG A 178 5.69 8.95 1.40
N ASP A 179 4.81 8.69 2.38
CA ASP A 179 4.36 9.70 3.35
C ASP A 179 4.61 9.18 4.77
N PRO A 180 4.88 10.07 5.74
CA PRO A 180 5.05 9.63 7.12
C PRO A 180 3.76 9.03 7.69
N TRP A 181 3.89 7.99 8.54
CA TRP A 181 2.75 7.31 9.15
C TRP A 181 2.13 8.12 10.30
N VAL A 182 3.00 8.75 11.08
CA VAL A 182 2.62 9.61 12.20
C VAL A 182 3.22 10.99 11.98
N ASN A 183 2.89 11.96 12.78
CA ASN A 183 3.34 13.34 12.63
C ASN A 183 2.71 14.04 11.42
N LEU A 184 1.49 13.66 11.08
CA LEU A 184 0.73 14.34 10.02
C LEU A 184 -0.32 15.25 10.69
N ASN A 185 -0.28 16.52 10.34
CA ASN A 185 -1.15 17.53 10.96
C ASN A 185 -2.63 17.18 10.84
N TYR A 186 -3.03 16.52 9.73
CA TYR A 186 -4.42 16.14 9.55
C TYR A 186 -4.89 15.06 10.54
N LEU A 187 -3.98 14.25 11.10
CA LEU A 187 -4.34 13.22 12.07
C LEU A 187 -4.94 13.82 13.35
N ASN A 188 -4.57 15.08 13.68
CA ASN A 188 -5.15 15.76 14.82
C ASN A 188 -6.65 15.99 14.65
N ARG A 189 -7.13 16.08 13.41
CA ARG A 189 -8.55 16.30 13.09
C ARG A 189 -9.40 15.03 13.19
N PHE A 190 -8.78 13.88 13.43
CA PHE A 190 -9.50 12.62 13.68
C PHE A 190 -9.89 12.43 15.13
N HIS A 191 -9.52 13.36 16.02
CA HIS A 191 -9.81 13.27 17.47
C HIS A 191 -9.34 11.92 18.05
N LEU A 192 -8.10 11.54 17.74
CA LEU A 192 -7.54 10.25 18.15
C LEU A 192 -7.35 10.18 19.66
N LEU A 193 -7.77 9.05 20.23
CA LEU A 193 -7.51 8.71 21.62
C LEU A 193 -6.00 8.53 21.85
N SER A 194 -5.55 8.73 23.09
CA SER A 194 -4.14 8.51 23.44
C SER A 194 -3.71 7.06 23.18
N SER A 195 -4.58 6.09 23.43
CA SER A 195 -4.35 4.68 23.13
C SER A 195 -4.16 4.45 21.63
N THR A 196 -4.99 5.10 20.80
CA THR A 196 -4.91 5.00 19.34
C THR A 196 -3.57 5.58 18.83
N LYS A 197 -3.19 6.75 19.36
CA LYS A 197 -1.90 7.38 18.99
C LYS A 197 -0.73 6.44 19.35
N LYS A 198 -0.77 5.81 20.53
CA LYS A 198 0.23 4.83 20.95
C LYS A 198 0.24 3.63 20.00
N SER A 199 -0.94 3.13 19.60
CA SER A 199 -1.06 2.01 18.66
C SER A 199 -0.43 2.34 17.30
N HIS A 200 -0.72 3.52 16.74
CA HIS A 200 -0.10 3.97 15.48
C HIS A 200 1.43 4.00 15.60
N LYS A 201 1.94 4.59 16.69
CA LYS A 201 3.39 4.69 16.94
C LYS A 201 4.03 3.30 17.09
N SER A 202 3.36 2.41 17.83
CA SER A 202 3.83 1.03 18.04
C SER A 202 3.88 0.27 16.71
N LEU A 203 2.80 0.32 15.90
CA LEU A 203 2.74 -0.36 14.61
C LEU A 203 3.82 0.17 13.65
N ARG A 204 3.97 1.51 13.58
CA ARG A 204 5.02 2.11 12.77
C ARG A 204 6.41 1.61 13.17
N ASN A 205 6.69 1.60 14.48
CA ASN A 205 7.99 1.15 14.98
C ASN A 205 8.25 -0.32 14.62
N LYS A 206 7.23 -1.19 14.76
CA LYS A 206 7.36 -2.60 14.37
C LYS A 206 7.68 -2.77 12.88
N VAL A 207 7.16 -1.88 12.03
CA VAL A 207 7.44 -1.90 10.59
C VAL A 207 8.87 -1.42 10.32
N LEU A 208 9.33 -0.39 11.03
CA LEU A 208 10.66 0.20 10.80
C LEU A 208 11.81 -0.71 11.28
N ILE A 209 11.63 -1.57 12.30
CA ILE A 209 12.65 -2.49 12.83
C ILE A 209 12.53 -3.94 12.32
N UNK A 210 11.42 -4.28 11.62
CA UNK A 210 11.14 -5.50 11.01
C UNK A 210 11.71 -5.73 9.79
#